data_64b4ea8d3af870d99436e0015b750c73
#
_entry.id   64b4ea8d3af870d99436e0015b750c73
#
_cell.length_a   1.000
_cell.length_b   1.000
_cell.length_c   1.000
_cell.angle_alpha   90.00
_cell.angle_beta   90.00
_cell.angle_gamma   90.00
#
_symmetry.space_group_name_H-M   'P 1'
#
loop_
_entity.id
_entity.type
_entity.pdbx_description
1 polymer ?
#
loop_
_entity_poly.entity_id
_entity_poly.type
_entity_poly.pdbx_seq_one_letter_code
_entity_poly.pdbx_strand_id
1 'polypeptide(L)'
;MLDPKDIERRIVAALPGAEVEVIDTTGTGDHFQARVVSEAFAGKTMVEQHQMVYAPLRAQIDAGSLHALALKTYTPDQWARTGGSK
;
A
#
# COMPACT_ATOMS: atom_id res chain seq x y z
N MET A 1 -15.07 7.32 7.62
CA MET A 1 -13.81 7.84 7.10
C MET A 1 -12.68 6.92 7.53
N LEU A 2 -11.82 6.51 6.59
CA LEU A 2 -10.68 5.68 6.92
C LEU A 2 -9.50 6.51 7.36
N ASP A 3 -8.79 6.01 8.36
CA ASP A 3 -7.55 6.62 8.81
C ASP A 3 -6.40 6.00 8.01
N PRO A 4 -5.48 6.80 7.46
CA PRO A 4 -4.31 6.25 6.77
C PRO A 4 -3.52 5.26 7.61
N LYS A 5 -3.50 5.45 8.92
CA LYS A 5 -2.80 4.53 9.82
C LYS A 5 -3.48 3.15 9.86
N ASP A 6 -4.79 3.10 9.73
CA ASP A 6 -5.49 1.81 9.68
C ASP A 6 -5.15 1.05 8.41
N ILE A 7 -5.07 1.77 7.28
CA ILE A 7 -4.67 1.16 6.01
C ILE A 7 -3.25 0.61 6.13
N GLU A 8 -2.35 1.41 6.70
CA GLU A 8 -0.97 1.01 6.90
C GLU A 8 -0.87 -0.26 7.75
N ARG A 9 -1.59 -0.30 8.86
CA ARG A 9 -1.56 -1.45 9.76
C ARG A 9 -2.06 -2.73 9.09
N ARG A 10 -3.10 -2.61 8.27
CA ARG A 10 -3.64 -3.77 7.56
C ARG A 10 -2.64 -4.32 6.54
N ILE A 11 -1.94 -3.43 5.85
CA ILE A 11 -0.92 -3.85 4.89
C ILE A 11 0.25 -4.51 5.60
N VAL A 12 0.72 -3.91 6.69
CA VAL A 12 1.85 -4.46 7.45
C VAL A 12 1.49 -5.82 8.05
N ALA A 13 0.25 -5.99 8.49
CA ALA A 13 -0.19 -7.28 9.04
C ALA A 13 -0.13 -8.39 7.99
N ALA A 14 -0.45 -8.06 6.74
CA ALA A 14 -0.40 -9.03 5.64
C ALA A 14 1.01 -9.24 5.11
N LEU A 15 1.87 -8.23 5.23
CA LEU A 15 3.24 -8.26 4.71
C LEU A 15 4.20 -7.85 5.82
N PRO A 16 4.46 -8.76 6.78
CA PRO A 16 5.34 -8.44 7.91
C PRO A 16 6.71 -7.98 7.43
N GLY A 17 7.22 -6.91 8.03
CA GLY A 17 8.50 -6.34 7.65
C GLY A 17 8.42 -5.33 6.52
N ALA A 18 7.25 -5.12 5.92
CA ALA A 18 7.09 -4.12 4.86
C ALA A 18 7.19 -2.72 5.43
N GLU A 19 7.75 -1.81 4.61
CA GLU A 19 7.68 -0.38 4.88
C GLU A 19 6.49 0.18 4.13
N VAL A 20 5.58 0.82 4.83
CA VAL A 20 4.33 1.31 4.24
C VAL A 20 4.14 2.77 4.60
N GLU A 21 3.83 3.57 3.60
CA GLU A 21 3.46 4.96 3.81
C GLU A 21 2.14 5.20 3.10
N VAL A 22 1.16 5.73 3.82
CA VAL A 22 -0.17 6.02 3.28
C VAL A 22 -0.48 7.49 3.50
N ILE A 23 -0.90 8.14 2.43
CA ILE A 23 -1.21 9.57 2.45
C ILE A 23 -2.64 9.76 1.97
N ASP A 24 -3.41 10.57 2.70
CA ASP A 24 -4.74 11.00 2.28
C ASP A 24 -4.55 12.19 1.33
N THR A 25 -4.80 11.97 0.04
CA THR A 25 -4.45 12.96 -0.98
C THR A 25 -5.43 14.12 -1.08
N THR A 26 -6.64 13.94 -0.57
CA THR A 26 -7.68 14.96 -0.67
C THR A 26 -8.10 15.54 0.68
N GLY A 27 -7.68 14.93 1.76
CA GLY A 27 -8.10 15.33 3.10
C GLY A 27 -9.50 14.90 3.46
N THR A 28 -10.15 14.11 2.60
CA THR A 28 -11.54 13.69 2.82
C THR A 28 -11.67 12.26 3.33
N GLY A 29 -10.56 11.52 3.42
CA GLY A 29 -10.58 10.16 3.98
C GLY A 29 -11.07 9.09 3.02
N ASP A 30 -11.10 9.34 1.73
CA ASP A 30 -11.57 8.36 0.76
C ASP A 30 -10.63 8.18 -0.45
N HIS A 31 -9.68 9.07 -0.65
CA HIS A 31 -8.69 8.96 -1.73
C HIS A 31 -7.31 8.95 -1.12
N PHE A 32 -6.56 7.87 -1.37
CA PHE A 32 -5.28 7.64 -0.73
C PHE A 32 -4.20 7.30 -1.74
N GLN A 33 -2.97 7.59 -1.35
CA GLN A 33 -1.78 7.13 -2.06
C GLN A 33 -0.98 6.27 -1.08
N ALA A 34 -0.59 5.07 -1.51
CA ALA A 34 0.17 4.16 -0.68
C ALA A 34 1.47 3.77 -1.39
N ARG A 35 2.55 3.74 -0.63
CA ARG A 35 3.83 3.22 -1.06
C ARG A 35 4.17 2.04 -0.16
N VAL A 36 4.46 0.90 -0.78
CA VAL A 36 4.76 -0.32 -0.04
C VAL A 36 6.08 -0.89 -0.53
N VAL A 37 7.01 -1.10 0.38
CA VAL A 37 8.31 -1.70 0.08
C VAL A 37 8.38 -3.02 0.83
N SER A 38 8.56 -4.13 0.11
CA SER A 38 8.58 -5.45 0.73
C SER A 38 9.42 -6.43 -0.08
N GLU A 39 10.18 -7.26 0.61
CA GLU A 39 10.90 -8.36 -0.02
C GLU A 39 9.96 -9.39 -0.63
N ALA A 40 8.73 -9.46 -0.13
CA ALA A 40 7.74 -10.39 -0.65
C ALA A 40 7.38 -10.10 -2.11
N PHE A 41 7.69 -8.90 -2.60
CA PHE A 41 7.41 -8.54 -3.99
C PHE A 41 8.46 -9.05 -4.97
N ALA A 42 9.58 -9.59 -4.49
CA ALA A 42 10.64 -10.07 -5.37
C ALA A 42 10.13 -11.21 -6.24
N GLY A 43 10.38 -11.13 -7.55
CA GLY A 43 9.92 -12.15 -8.47
C GLY A 43 8.45 -12.07 -8.85
N LYS A 44 7.73 -11.07 -8.35
CA LYS A 44 6.30 -10.91 -8.63
C LYS A 44 6.09 -9.86 -9.72
N THR A 45 5.08 -10.07 -10.55
CA THR A 45 4.68 -9.06 -11.52
C THR A 45 4.03 -7.88 -10.78
N MET A 46 3.91 -6.75 -11.50
CA MET A 46 3.24 -5.58 -10.93
C MET A 46 1.81 -5.92 -10.48
N VAL A 47 1.08 -6.68 -11.30
CA VAL A 47 -0.28 -7.07 -10.97
C VAL A 47 -0.31 -7.92 -9.70
N GLU A 48 0.60 -8.87 -9.58
CA GLU A 48 0.68 -9.72 -8.40
C GLU A 48 1.00 -8.91 -7.15
N GLN A 49 1.94 -7.96 -7.26
CA GLN A 49 2.30 -7.10 -6.15
C GLN A 49 1.10 -6.28 -5.67
N HIS A 50 0.36 -5.70 -6.61
CA HIS A 50 -0.81 -4.90 -6.27
C HIS A 50 -1.89 -5.75 -5.62
N GLN A 51 -2.10 -6.96 -6.10
CA GLN A 51 -3.09 -7.86 -5.50
C GLN A 51 -2.71 -8.21 -4.06
N MET A 52 -1.44 -8.38 -3.78
CA MET A 52 -0.97 -8.67 -2.42
C MET A 52 -1.32 -7.54 -1.45
N VAL A 53 -1.31 -6.30 -1.93
CA VAL A 53 -1.66 -5.15 -1.10
C VAL A 53 -3.17 -4.97 -1.01
N TYR A 54 -3.89 -5.18 -2.10
CA TYR A 54 -5.35 -5.01 -2.10
C TYR A 54 -6.06 -6.07 -1.26
N ALA A 55 -5.52 -7.29 -1.17
CA ALA A 55 -6.17 -8.37 -0.45
C ALA A 55 -6.54 -8.00 0.99
N PRO A 56 -5.61 -7.43 1.79
CA PRO A 56 -5.97 -7.06 3.17
C PRO A 56 -6.92 -5.87 3.25
N LEU A 57 -7.13 -5.16 2.14
CA LEU A 57 -8.01 -3.98 2.11
C LEU A 57 -9.34 -4.27 1.44
N ARG A 58 -9.59 -5.52 1.08
CA ARG A 58 -10.77 -5.89 0.30
C ARG A 58 -12.07 -5.45 0.96
N ALA A 59 -12.18 -5.62 2.26
CA ALA A 59 -13.39 -5.24 2.98
C ALA A 59 -13.67 -3.75 2.88
N GLN A 60 -12.64 -2.93 2.96
CA GLN A 60 -12.77 -1.48 2.86
C GLN A 60 -13.14 -1.05 1.45
N ILE A 61 -12.57 -1.72 0.45
CA ILE A 61 -12.87 -1.43 -0.95
C ILE A 61 -14.32 -1.81 -1.25
N ASP A 62 -14.74 -3.01 -0.84
CA ASP A 62 -16.09 -3.50 -1.11
C ASP A 62 -17.15 -2.70 -0.38
N ALA A 63 -16.84 -2.18 0.81
CA ALA A 63 -17.76 -1.37 1.59
C ALA A 63 -17.85 0.06 1.07
N GLY A 64 -17.00 0.46 0.11
CA GLY A 64 -17.00 1.81 -0.40
C GLY A 64 -16.29 2.82 0.48
N SER A 65 -15.68 2.37 1.57
CA SER A 65 -14.94 3.27 2.46
C SER A 65 -13.64 3.75 1.83
N LEU A 66 -13.09 2.95 0.91
CA LEU A 66 -11.85 3.28 0.21
C LEU A 66 -12.18 3.40 -1.27
N HIS A 67 -12.38 4.64 -1.73
CA HIS A 67 -12.83 4.90 -3.09
C HIS A 67 -11.71 4.82 -4.11
N ALA A 68 -10.53 5.33 -3.76
CA ALA A 68 -9.41 5.35 -4.69
C ALA A 68 -8.11 5.18 -3.92
N LEU A 69 -7.25 4.32 -4.46
CA LEU A 69 -5.94 4.06 -3.88
C LEU A 69 -4.92 4.04 -5.01
N ALA A 70 -4.07 5.05 -5.05
CA ALA A 70 -2.93 5.06 -5.95
C ALA A 70 -1.82 4.28 -5.27
N LEU A 71 -1.42 3.16 -5.86
CA LEU A 71 -0.53 2.21 -5.23
C LEU A 71 0.80 2.14 -5.95
N LYS A 72 1.89 2.23 -5.20
CA LYS A 72 3.24 2.02 -5.71
C LYS A 72 3.90 0.94 -4.86
N THR A 73 4.47 -0.05 -5.53
CA THR A 73 5.11 -1.18 -4.85
C THR A 73 6.56 -1.29 -5.30
N TYR A 74 7.42 -1.66 -4.36
CA TYR A 74 8.85 -1.81 -4.61
C TYR A 74 9.40 -2.98 -3.81
N THR A 75 10.43 -3.65 -4.36
CA THR A 75 11.30 -4.44 -3.50
C THR A 75 12.26 -3.49 -2.80
N PRO A 76 12.90 -3.91 -1.69
CA PRO A 76 13.89 -3.05 -1.04
C PRO A 76 15.01 -2.61 -1.98
N ASP A 77 15.43 -3.50 -2.89
CA ASP A 77 16.45 -3.18 -3.86
C ASP A 77 16.00 -2.09 -4.83
N GLN A 78 14.77 -2.21 -5.34
CA GLN A 78 14.20 -1.20 -6.22
C GLN A 78 14.05 0.13 -5.50
N TRP A 79 13.61 0.10 -4.26
CA TRP A 79 13.45 1.31 -3.47
C TRP A 79 14.79 2.01 -3.25
N ALA A 80 15.83 1.24 -2.96
CA ALA A 80 17.17 1.79 -2.79
C ALA A 80 17.65 2.50 -4.06
N ARG A 81 17.30 1.95 -5.25
CA ARG A 81 17.70 2.54 -6.53
C ARG A 81 17.00 3.86 -6.80
N THR A 82 15.81 4.08 -6.22
CA THR A 82 15.12 5.36 -6.41
C THR A 82 15.63 6.45 -5.50
N GLY A 83 16.62 6.15 -4.64
CA GLY A 83 17.10 7.08 -3.64
C GLY A 83 16.62 6.78 -2.25
N GLY A 84 15.68 5.84 -2.10
CA GLY A 84 15.26 5.29 -0.81
C GLY A 84 14.48 6.23 0.08
N SER A 85 14.18 7.46 -0.40
CA SER A 85 13.55 8.37 0.51
C SER A 85 12.68 9.30 -0.27
N LYS A 86 11.63 9.56 0.14
CA LYS A 86 10.78 10.54 -0.46
C LYS A 86 11.28 11.13 -1.74
#